data_f678ccca1aecdaf9f661441ee9eb5840
#
_entry.id   f678ccca1aecdaf9f661441ee9eb5840
#
_cell.length_a   1.000
_cell.length_b   1.000
_cell.length_c   1.000
_cell.angle_alpha   90.00
_cell.angle_beta   90.00
_cell.angle_gamma   90.00
#
_symmetry.space_group_name_H-M   'P 1'
#
loop_
_entity.id
_entity.type
_entity.pdbx_description
1 polymer ?
#
loop_
_entity_poly.entity_id
_entity_poly.type
_entity_poly.pdbx_seq_one_letter_code
_entity_poly.pdbx_strand_id
1 'polypeptide(L)' 'MNPITFDEWGAQEVNLLWATENGGNASQVIQYLEQNQCTYEAAKESGSARWTFIITTSNQKAPEIISRLKQF' A
#
# COMPACT_ATOMS: atom_id res chain seq x y z
N MET A 1 20.61 -8.99 23.24
CA MET A 1 20.07 -8.82 22.92
C MET A 1 19.32 -8.70 22.13
N ASN A 2 18.76 -9.13 21.78
CA ASN A 2 18.14 -8.82 20.76
C ASN A 2 17.37 -7.72 20.89
N PRO A 3 17.81 -6.79 20.56
CA PRO A 3 17.13 -5.61 20.74
C PRO A 3 15.85 -5.57 20.02
N ILE A 4 15.72 -6.33 19.00
CA ILE A 4 14.49 -6.28 18.28
C ILE A 4 13.57 -7.33 18.82
N THR A 5 12.50 -6.89 19.45
CA THR A 5 11.57 -7.81 20.00
C THR A 5 10.67 -8.31 18.90
N PHE A 6 9.97 -9.37 19.18
CA PHE A 6 9.04 -9.90 18.23
C PHE A 6 7.92 -8.92 17.96
N ASP A 7 7.51 -8.18 18.97
CA ASP A 7 6.49 -7.16 18.78
C ASP A 7 6.94 -6.08 17.84
N GLU A 8 8.20 -5.69 17.92
CA GLU A 8 8.72 -4.71 17.00
C GLU A 8 8.71 -5.23 15.59
N TRP A 9 9.00 -6.50 15.41
CA TRP A 9 8.91 -7.09 14.10
C TRP A 9 7.49 -7.06 13.58
N GLY A 10 6.54 -7.43 14.40
CA GLY A 10 5.15 -7.46 14.00
C GLY A 10 4.58 -6.09 13.73
N ALA A 11 5.10 -5.09 14.44
CA ALA A 11 4.63 -3.72 14.27
C ALA A 11 5.42 -2.96 13.23
N GLN A 12 6.46 -3.56 12.68
CA GLN A 12 7.31 -2.88 11.73
C GLN A 12 6.52 -2.52 10.48
N GLU A 13 6.75 -1.32 10.00
CA GLU A 13 6.07 -0.86 8.80
C GLU A 13 6.87 -1.23 7.58
N VAL A 14 6.15 -1.50 6.50
CA VAL A 14 6.76 -1.79 5.21
C VAL A 14 6.14 -0.89 4.17
N ASN A 15 6.88 -0.64 3.11
CA ASN A 15 6.40 0.16 2.00
C ASN A 15 6.14 -0.76 0.82
N LEU A 16 4.94 -0.66 0.28
CA LEU A 16 4.53 -1.44 -0.88
C LEU A 16 4.42 -0.52 -2.08
N LEU A 17 4.97 -0.95 -3.19
CA LEU A 17 4.87 -0.19 -4.43
C LEU A 17 3.87 -0.86 -5.35
N TRP A 18 2.96 -0.06 -5.90
CA TRP A 18 1.94 -0.59 -6.79
C TRP A 18 1.59 0.49 -7.80
N ALA A 19 1.26 0.09 -9.01
CA ALA A 19 0.93 1.05 -10.04
C ALA A 19 -0.19 0.50 -10.91
N THR A 20 -0.97 1.43 -11.46
CA THR A 20 -2.03 1.06 -12.39
C THR A 20 -2.18 2.17 -13.42
N GLU A 21 -2.60 1.78 -14.62
CA GLU A 21 -2.93 2.75 -15.65
C GLU A 21 -4.43 2.98 -15.76
N ASN A 22 -5.20 2.39 -14.86
CA ASN A 22 -6.65 2.52 -14.84
C ASN A 22 -7.06 3.45 -13.72
N GLY A 23 -7.58 4.64 -14.07
CA GLY A 23 -7.97 5.63 -13.07
C GLY A 23 -9.10 5.17 -12.17
N GLY A 24 -10.01 4.32 -12.69
CA GLY A 24 -11.06 3.77 -11.86
C GLY A 24 -10.51 2.85 -10.78
N ASN A 25 -9.52 2.04 -11.14
CA ASN A 25 -8.87 1.19 -10.16
C ASN A 25 -8.10 2.03 -9.14
N ALA A 26 -7.47 3.11 -9.59
CA ALA A 26 -6.76 3.99 -8.66
C ALA A 26 -7.70 4.55 -7.60
N SER A 27 -8.89 5.00 -8.02
CA SER A 27 -9.88 5.52 -7.08
C SER A 27 -10.34 4.45 -6.09
N GLN A 28 -10.56 3.23 -6.58
CA GLN A 28 -10.99 2.15 -5.70
C GLN A 28 -9.91 1.78 -4.69
N VAL A 29 -8.65 1.81 -5.12
CA VAL A 29 -7.55 1.52 -4.22
C VAL A 29 -7.43 2.59 -3.15
N ILE A 30 -7.61 3.86 -3.52
CA ILE A 30 -7.58 4.94 -2.54
C ILE A 30 -8.66 4.73 -1.49
N GLN A 31 -9.88 4.39 -1.91
CA GLN A 31 -10.96 4.14 -0.96
C GLN A 31 -10.63 2.97 -0.05
N TYR A 32 -10.09 1.91 -0.62
CA TYR A 32 -9.73 0.73 0.15
C TYR A 32 -8.68 1.07 1.21
N LEU A 33 -7.66 1.83 0.81
CA LEU A 33 -6.59 2.18 1.74
C LEU A 33 -7.10 3.08 2.86
N GLU A 34 -7.98 4.02 2.53
CA GLU A 34 -8.53 4.90 3.55
C GLU A 34 -9.43 4.15 4.50
N GLN A 35 -10.21 3.21 4.00
CA GLN A 35 -11.08 2.42 4.85
C GLN A 35 -10.28 1.52 5.80
N ASN A 36 -9.08 1.14 5.41
CA ASN A 36 -8.22 0.30 6.22
C ASN A 36 -7.19 1.09 7.00
N GLN A 37 -7.31 2.43 6.97
CA GLN A 37 -6.44 3.31 7.73
C GLN A 37 -4.98 3.14 7.36
N CYS A 38 -4.72 2.87 6.09
CA CYS A 38 -3.36 2.76 5.60
C CYS A 38 -2.86 4.12 5.16
N THR A 39 -1.59 4.40 5.44
CA THR A 39 -0.95 5.58 4.94
C THR A 39 -0.48 5.31 3.51
N TYR A 40 -0.66 6.28 2.63
CA TYR A 40 -0.25 6.08 1.25
C TYR A 40 0.09 7.41 0.60
N GLU A 41 0.88 7.32 -0.46
CA GLU A 41 1.11 8.45 -1.36
C GLU A 41 0.76 7.99 -2.75
N ALA A 42 -0.01 8.80 -3.46
CA ALA A 42 -0.41 8.50 -4.82
C ALA A 42 0.01 9.62 -5.73
N ALA A 43 0.60 9.27 -6.85
CA ALA A 43 1.04 10.26 -7.82
C ALA A 43 0.72 9.78 -9.21
N LYS A 44 0.26 10.71 -10.07
CA LYS A 44 0.02 10.40 -11.46
C LYS A 44 1.17 10.97 -12.28
N GLU A 45 1.71 10.15 -13.17
CA GLU A 45 2.79 10.63 -14.01
C GLU A 45 2.28 11.67 -14.99
N SER A 46 3.08 12.70 -15.19
CA SER A 46 2.74 13.75 -16.12
C SER A 46 2.69 13.20 -17.54
N GLY A 47 1.61 13.49 -18.24
CA GLY A 47 1.46 13.03 -19.61
C GLY A 47 1.13 11.56 -19.78
N SER A 48 0.77 10.89 -18.69
CA SER A 48 0.47 9.47 -18.70
C SER A 48 -0.77 9.19 -17.86
N ALA A 49 -1.39 8.05 -18.09
CA ALA A 49 -2.51 7.62 -17.27
C ALA A 49 -2.04 6.80 -16.06
N ARG A 50 -0.73 6.68 -15.87
CA ARG A 50 -0.18 5.80 -14.87
C ARG A 50 -0.22 6.44 -13.49
N TRP A 51 -0.80 5.72 -12.54
CA TRP A 51 -0.82 6.10 -11.13
C TRP A 51 0.15 5.20 -10.39
N THR A 52 1.00 5.81 -9.56
CA THR A 52 1.94 5.07 -8.75
C THR A 52 1.60 5.31 -7.28
N PHE A 53 1.55 4.23 -6.52
CA PHE A 53 1.23 4.28 -5.09
C PHE A 53 2.39 3.78 -4.27
N ILE A 54 2.69 4.49 -3.20
CA ILE A 54 3.59 4.00 -2.16
C ILE A 54 2.72 3.85 -0.93
N ILE A 55 2.52 2.62 -0.49
CA ILE A 55 1.60 2.30 0.59
C ILE A 55 2.41 1.88 1.80
N THR A 56 2.23 2.57 2.91
CA THR A 56 2.90 2.23 4.15
C THR A 56 1.92 1.51 5.05
N THR A 57 2.25 0.30 5.43
CA THR A 57 1.36 -0.50 6.27
C THR A 57 2.20 -1.37 7.19
N SER A 58 1.53 -1.99 8.15
CA SER A 58 2.23 -2.88 9.04
C SER A 58 2.62 -4.17 8.33
N ASN A 59 3.67 -4.77 8.82
CA ASN A 59 4.14 -6.03 8.30
C ASN A 59 3.05 -7.11 8.34
N GLN A 60 2.18 -7.04 9.33
CA GLN A 60 1.12 -8.02 9.48
C GLN A 60 0.01 -7.82 8.45
N LYS A 61 -0.25 -6.58 8.06
CA LYS A 61 -1.31 -6.32 7.10
C LYS A 61 -0.85 -6.41 5.66
N ALA A 62 0.45 -6.34 5.42
CA ALA A 62 0.97 -6.30 4.06
C ALA A 62 0.47 -7.44 3.17
N PRO A 63 0.47 -8.70 3.62
CA PRO A 63 0.01 -9.79 2.76
C PRO A 63 -1.44 -9.63 2.32
N GLU A 64 -2.29 -9.14 3.22
CA GLU A 64 -3.69 -8.93 2.89
C GLU A 64 -3.84 -7.84 1.84
N ILE A 65 -3.09 -6.76 1.99
CA ILE A 65 -3.16 -5.65 1.05
C ILE A 65 -2.62 -6.07 -0.31
N ILE A 66 -1.51 -6.79 -0.34
CA ILE A 66 -0.95 -7.29 -1.58
C ILE A 66 -1.96 -8.17 -2.31
N SER A 67 -2.60 -9.05 -1.58
CA SER A 67 -3.58 -9.95 -2.16
C SER A 67 -4.75 -9.17 -2.76
N ARG A 68 -5.18 -8.12 -2.08
CA ARG A 68 -6.28 -7.30 -2.59
C ARG A 68 -5.87 -6.53 -3.83
N LEU A 69 -4.65 -5.99 -3.84
CA LEU A 69 -4.18 -5.22 -4.98
C LEU A 69 -4.07 -6.06 -6.24
N LYS A 70 -3.81 -7.33 -6.09
CA LYS A 70 -3.73 -8.22 -7.25
C LYS A 70 -5.07 -8.42 -7.94
N GLN A 71 -6.16 -8.04 -7.30
CA GLN A 71 -7.48 -8.18 -7.88
C GLN A 71 -7.86 -6.99 -8.77
N PHE A 72 -7.04 -5.97 -8.77
CA PHE A 72 -7.27 -4.82 -9.65
C PHE A 72 -6.47 -4.95 -10.98
#